data_ef179f5d83021af6c6bffd786a88d83c
#
_entry.id   ef179f5d83021af6c6bffd786a88d83c
#
_cell.length_a   1.000
_cell.length_b   1.000
_cell.length_c   1.000
_cell.angle_alpha   90.00
_cell.angle_beta   90.00
_cell.angle_gamma   90.00
#
_symmetry.space_group_name_H-M   'P 1'
#
loop_
_entity.id
_entity.type
_entity.pdbx_description
1 polymer ?
#
loop_
_entity_poly.entity_id
_entity_poly.type
_entity_poly.pdbx_seq_one_letter_code
_entity_poly.pdbx_strand_id
1 'polypeptide(L)'
;TVSAEREDANVTNLEMSTSRLDIKSVLKTPSFAGEVDIIKSIQLLPGVSTVGEGASGFNVRGGGVGQNLVLLDEAPVYQTSHLFGFFSVFNPDAVKDVKLYKGGIPAQYGGRISSILDVRMKEGNNKNFEVGGGVGTVFSRIAIEGPMVKEKASFILAGRRSYADVLARPFTDIFDNGAALYFYDLTAKANW
;
A
#
# COMPACT_ATOMS: atom_id res chain seq x y z
N THR A 1 -12.38 0.47 -19.65
CA THR A 1 -13.31 1.42 -19.03
C THR A 1 -12.51 2.62 -18.61
N VAL A 2 -12.59 3.72 -19.33
CA VAL A 2 -11.99 5.00 -18.93
C VAL A 2 -12.90 5.54 -17.83
N SER A 3 -12.47 5.44 -16.59
CA SER A 3 -13.05 6.16 -15.49
C SER A 3 -12.57 7.60 -15.61
N ALA A 4 -13.30 8.43 -16.34
CA ALA A 4 -13.08 9.87 -16.30
C ALA A 4 -13.53 10.34 -14.92
N GLU A 5 -12.61 10.82 -14.09
CA GLU A 5 -13.00 11.74 -13.03
C GLU A 5 -13.76 12.87 -13.70
N ARG A 6 -14.95 13.17 -13.18
CA ARG A 6 -15.71 14.33 -13.65
C ARG A 6 -14.82 15.54 -13.50
N GLU A 7 -14.75 16.40 -14.52
CA GLU A 7 -13.97 17.65 -14.48
C GLU A 7 -14.40 18.58 -13.31
N ASP A 8 -15.62 18.41 -12.82
CA ASP A 8 -16.22 19.15 -11.70
C ASP A 8 -16.12 18.40 -10.34
N ALA A 9 -15.42 17.26 -10.27
CA ALA A 9 -15.27 16.49 -9.02
C ALA A 9 -14.64 17.30 -7.88
N ASN A 10 -13.72 18.22 -8.22
CA ASN A 10 -13.10 19.10 -7.25
C ASN A 10 -14.05 20.19 -6.68
N VAL A 11 -15.16 20.45 -7.36
CA VAL A 11 -16.15 21.49 -6.97
C VAL A 11 -17.36 20.87 -6.28
N THR A 12 -17.72 19.65 -6.69
CA THR A 12 -18.89 18.93 -6.17
C THR A 12 -18.60 18.00 -5.01
N ASN A 13 -17.33 17.62 -4.80
CA ASN A 13 -16.95 16.78 -3.68
C ASN A 13 -16.91 17.58 -2.38
N LEU A 14 -17.70 17.16 -1.40
CA LEU A 14 -17.69 17.72 -0.04
C LEU A 14 -16.37 17.42 0.72
N GLU A 15 -15.57 16.47 0.22
CA GLU A 15 -14.26 16.08 0.77
C GLU A 15 -13.17 17.04 0.28
N MET A 16 -12.92 18.13 1.01
CA MET A 16 -11.85 19.08 0.70
C MET A 16 -10.48 18.49 1.02
N SER A 17 -9.49 18.77 0.16
CA SER A 17 -8.08 18.37 0.37
C SER A 17 -7.84 16.84 0.41
N THR A 18 -8.67 16.07 -0.26
CA THR A 18 -8.53 14.62 -0.42
C THR A 18 -7.83 14.32 -1.74
N SER A 19 -6.87 13.39 -1.70
CA SER A 19 -6.25 12.81 -2.89
C SER A 19 -6.58 11.32 -2.94
N ARG A 20 -7.16 10.87 -4.04
CA ARG A 20 -7.43 9.45 -4.28
C ARG A 20 -6.45 8.90 -5.32
N LEU A 21 -5.85 7.77 -5.01
CA LEU A 21 -4.98 7.03 -5.90
C LEU A 21 -5.63 5.68 -6.21
N ASP A 22 -6.01 5.48 -7.46
CA ASP A 22 -6.39 4.15 -7.94
C ASP A 22 -5.13 3.28 -8.05
N ILE A 23 -5.23 2.03 -7.64
CA ILE A 23 -4.11 1.08 -7.68
C ILE A 23 -3.49 0.94 -9.07
N LYS A 24 -4.27 1.07 -10.15
CA LYS A 24 -3.77 1.05 -11.52
C LYS A 24 -2.80 2.20 -11.83
N SER A 25 -3.01 3.35 -11.21
CA SER A 25 -2.11 4.50 -11.32
C SER A 25 -0.85 4.29 -10.48
N VAL A 26 -1.01 3.70 -9.30
CA VAL A 26 0.11 3.33 -8.41
C VAL A 26 1.02 2.31 -9.10
N LEU A 27 0.46 1.31 -9.77
CA LEU A 27 1.22 0.28 -10.51
C LEU A 27 2.02 0.83 -11.70
N LYS A 28 1.69 2.02 -12.19
CA LYS A 28 2.44 2.72 -13.25
C LYS A 28 3.57 3.60 -12.73
N THR A 29 3.63 3.81 -11.42
CA THR A 29 4.67 4.63 -10.79
C THR A 29 6.02 3.90 -10.87
N PRO A 30 7.14 4.62 -11.09
CA PRO A 30 8.46 4.01 -11.07
C PRO A 30 8.69 3.24 -9.78
N SER A 31 9.07 1.97 -9.91
CA SER A 31 9.25 1.08 -8.77
C SER A 31 10.69 1.10 -8.29
N PHE A 32 10.88 1.11 -6.97
CA PHE A 32 12.19 0.92 -6.36
C PHE A 32 12.48 -0.59 -6.26
N ALA A 33 13.61 -1.01 -6.80
CA ALA A 33 14.03 -2.42 -6.82
C ALA A 33 12.99 -3.39 -7.46
N GLY A 34 12.17 -2.90 -8.39
CA GLY A 34 11.14 -3.69 -9.05
C GLY A 34 9.86 -3.91 -8.24
N GLU A 35 9.74 -3.27 -7.08
CA GLU A 35 8.54 -3.33 -6.24
C GLU A 35 7.79 -2.00 -6.25
N VAL A 36 6.53 -2.06 -6.58
CA VAL A 36 5.62 -0.92 -6.48
C VAL A 36 5.24 -0.71 -5.03
N ASP A 37 5.48 0.49 -4.51
CA ASP A 37 5.22 0.83 -3.12
C ASP A 37 4.16 1.92 -3.03
N ILE A 38 3.08 1.63 -2.29
CA ILE A 38 1.95 2.53 -2.11
C ILE A 38 2.38 3.81 -1.37
N ILE A 39 3.19 3.69 -0.32
CA ILE A 39 3.66 4.84 0.45
C ILE A 39 4.56 5.74 -0.41
N LYS A 40 5.43 5.16 -1.21
CA LYS A 40 6.27 5.93 -2.15
C LYS A 40 5.45 6.64 -3.22
N SER A 41 4.39 6.02 -3.69
CA SER A 41 3.46 6.67 -4.63
C SER A 41 2.75 7.87 -4.00
N ILE A 42 2.41 7.79 -2.71
CA ILE A 42 1.80 8.89 -1.96
C ILE A 42 2.79 10.04 -1.76
N GLN A 43 4.07 9.75 -1.56
CA GLN A 43 5.13 10.76 -1.42
C GLN A 43 5.29 11.66 -2.66
N LEU A 44 4.81 11.22 -3.83
CA LEU A 44 4.78 12.02 -5.05
C LEU A 44 3.61 13.02 -5.12
N LEU A 45 2.67 12.95 -4.19
CA LEU A 45 1.52 13.85 -4.18
C LEU A 45 1.88 15.26 -3.68
N PRO A 46 1.27 16.30 -4.22
CA PRO A 46 1.48 17.68 -3.74
C PRO A 46 1.16 17.81 -2.24
N GLY A 47 2.08 18.46 -1.50
CA GLY A 47 1.94 18.68 -0.06
C GLY A 47 2.30 17.47 0.81
N VAL A 48 2.90 16.45 0.22
CA VAL A 48 3.52 15.30 0.92
C VAL A 48 5.03 15.39 0.73
N SER A 49 5.76 15.16 1.80
CA SER A 49 7.23 15.11 1.76
C SER A 49 7.74 13.81 2.38
N THR A 50 8.91 13.38 1.95
CA THR A 50 9.60 12.20 2.47
C THR A 50 10.29 12.53 3.80
N VAL A 51 10.52 11.52 4.63
CA VAL A 51 11.28 11.64 5.89
C VAL A 51 12.78 11.52 5.65
N GLY A 52 13.16 10.94 4.52
CA GLY A 52 14.53 10.71 4.10
C GLY A 52 14.55 9.88 2.82
N GLU A 53 15.72 9.80 2.17
CA GLU A 53 15.87 9.04 0.94
C GLU A 53 15.60 7.54 1.20
N GLY A 54 14.70 6.96 0.41
CA GLY A 54 14.32 5.56 0.51
C GLY A 54 13.36 5.19 1.65
N ALA A 55 13.10 6.09 2.61
CA ALA A 55 12.21 5.78 3.73
C ALA A 55 10.73 5.77 3.33
N SER A 56 9.95 4.83 3.89
CA SER A 56 8.49 4.72 3.70
C SER A 56 7.69 5.64 4.63
N GLY A 57 8.35 6.51 5.42
CA GLY A 57 7.68 7.56 6.19
C GLY A 57 7.28 8.73 5.32
N PHE A 58 6.17 9.38 5.65
CA PHE A 58 5.73 10.58 4.95
C PHE A 58 5.23 11.64 5.92
N ASN A 59 5.43 12.89 5.55
CA ASN A 59 4.93 14.05 6.25
C ASN A 59 3.91 14.76 5.36
N VAL A 60 2.83 15.24 5.93
CA VAL A 60 1.81 15.98 5.20
C VAL A 60 1.72 17.39 5.73
N ARG A 61 1.89 18.39 4.84
CA ARG A 61 1.79 19.82 5.16
C ARG A 61 2.62 20.23 6.38
N GLY A 62 3.81 19.67 6.52
CA GLY A 62 4.74 19.98 7.64
C GLY A 62 4.44 19.23 8.93
N GLY A 63 3.41 18.39 8.98
CA GLY A 63 3.17 17.50 10.12
C GLY A 63 4.18 16.36 10.20
N GLY A 64 4.48 15.89 11.40
CA GLY A 64 5.40 14.77 11.63
C GLY A 64 4.79 13.41 11.27
N VAL A 65 5.65 12.40 11.03
CA VAL A 65 5.24 11.03 10.67
C VAL A 65 4.22 10.44 11.65
N GLY A 66 4.47 10.60 12.95
CA GLY A 66 3.59 10.10 14.01
C GLY A 66 2.24 10.82 14.12
N GLN A 67 2.03 11.88 13.33
CA GLN A 67 0.78 12.63 13.29
C GLN A 67 -0.14 12.18 12.16
N ASN A 68 0.27 11.20 11.36
CA ASN A 68 -0.55 10.59 10.32
C ASN A 68 -1.25 9.35 10.88
N LEU A 69 -2.53 9.18 10.58
CA LEU A 69 -3.25 7.95 10.81
C LEU A 69 -3.21 7.11 9.53
N VAL A 70 -2.74 5.89 9.64
CA VAL A 70 -2.75 4.96 8.52
C VAL A 70 -3.72 3.84 8.84
N LEU A 71 -4.64 3.59 7.92
CA LEU A 71 -5.70 2.60 8.05
C LEU A 71 -5.60 1.57 6.93
N LEU A 72 -5.85 0.31 7.25
CA LEU A 72 -6.10 -0.77 6.30
C LEU A 72 -7.49 -1.33 6.59
N ASP A 73 -8.44 -1.13 5.68
CA ASP A 73 -9.85 -1.49 5.87
C ASP A 73 -10.39 -1.02 7.23
N GLU A 74 -10.17 0.26 7.58
CA GLU A 74 -10.57 0.93 8.83
C GLU A 74 -9.75 0.53 10.07
N ALA A 75 -8.92 -0.51 10.01
CA ALA A 75 -8.06 -0.90 11.10
C ALA A 75 -6.77 -0.06 11.13
N PRO A 76 -6.35 0.51 12.28
CA PRO A 76 -5.12 1.29 12.36
C PRO A 76 -3.87 0.43 12.21
N VAL A 77 -2.96 0.89 11.34
CA VAL A 77 -1.66 0.28 11.09
C VAL A 77 -0.58 1.17 11.71
N TYR A 78 0.04 0.71 12.78
CA TYR A 78 1.06 1.47 13.50
C TYR A 78 2.44 1.34 12.85
N GLN A 79 2.78 0.15 12.40
CA GLN A 79 4.03 -0.11 11.69
C GLN A 79 3.74 -0.23 10.19
N THR A 80 4.14 0.80 9.43
CA THR A 80 3.78 0.90 8.01
C THR A 80 4.87 0.42 7.06
N SER A 81 5.99 -0.08 7.60
CA SER A 81 7.15 -0.42 6.79
C SER A 81 7.95 -1.61 7.34
N HIS A 82 8.67 -2.25 6.42
CA HIS A 82 9.67 -3.28 6.67
C HIS A 82 11.10 -2.77 6.36
N LEU A 83 12.11 -3.52 6.79
CA LEU A 83 13.52 -3.28 6.48
C LEU A 83 13.92 -1.83 6.71
N PHE A 84 13.80 -1.37 7.97
CA PHE A 84 14.18 -0.02 8.39
C PHE A 84 13.46 1.12 7.65
N GLY A 85 12.29 0.86 7.10
CA GLY A 85 11.51 1.86 6.38
C GLY A 85 11.62 1.84 4.86
N PHE A 86 12.37 0.93 4.28
CA PHE A 86 12.55 0.89 2.83
C PHE A 86 11.34 0.39 2.05
N PHE A 87 10.49 -0.45 2.64
CA PHE A 87 9.34 -1.04 1.97
C PHE A 87 8.09 -0.95 2.82
N SER A 88 6.96 -0.61 2.22
CA SER A 88 5.68 -0.56 2.94
C SER A 88 5.14 -1.97 3.21
N VAL A 89 4.32 -2.09 4.26
CA VAL A 89 3.62 -3.34 4.60
C VAL A 89 2.48 -3.65 3.62
N PHE A 90 2.08 -2.71 2.79
CA PHE A 90 0.94 -2.87 1.89
C PHE A 90 1.33 -3.65 0.64
N ASN A 91 0.67 -4.80 0.44
CA ASN A 91 0.82 -5.57 -0.78
C ASN A 91 -0.03 -4.94 -1.89
N PRO A 92 0.56 -4.40 -2.98
CA PRO A 92 -0.18 -3.73 -4.04
C PRO A 92 -1.18 -4.64 -4.76
N ASP A 93 -0.95 -5.95 -4.78
CA ASP A 93 -1.87 -6.90 -5.41
C ASP A 93 -3.17 -7.07 -4.61
N ALA A 94 -3.14 -6.84 -3.29
CA ALA A 94 -4.30 -6.91 -2.41
C ALA A 94 -5.05 -5.59 -2.26
N VAL A 95 -4.46 -4.45 -2.67
CA VAL A 95 -5.06 -3.13 -2.49
C VAL A 95 -5.94 -2.77 -3.68
N LYS A 96 -7.09 -2.17 -3.40
CA LYS A 96 -8.07 -1.67 -4.37
C LYS A 96 -7.85 -0.20 -4.67
N ASP A 97 -7.88 0.63 -3.65
CA ASP A 97 -7.65 2.06 -3.74
C ASP A 97 -7.08 2.64 -2.45
N VAL A 98 -6.58 3.85 -2.55
CA VAL A 98 -5.94 4.57 -1.45
C VAL A 98 -6.47 6.00 -1.44
N LYS A 99 -6.93 6.47 -0.28
CA LYS A 99 -7.35 7.85 -0.07
C LYS A 99 -6.43 8.52 0.95
N LEU A 100 -5.91 9.69 0.61
CA LEU A 100 -5.15 10.53 1.52
C LEU A 100 -5.93 11.80 1.82
N TYR A 101 -6.36 11.96 3.06
CA TYR A 101 -6.95 13.17 3.59
C TYR A 101 -5.84 14.08 4.13
N LYS A 102 -5.55 15.17 3.44
CA LYS A 102 -4.51 16.17 3.80
C LYS A 102 -5.06 17.33 4.63
N GLY A 103 -6.34 17.35 4.91
CA GLY A 103 -7.11 18.33 5.66
C GLY A 103 -8.59 18.04 5.50
N GLY A 104 -9.48 18.76 6.23
CA GLY A 104 -10.90 18.46 6.22
C GLY A 104 -11.19 17.03 6.68
N ILE A 105 -10.47 16.57 7.70
CA ILE A 105 -10.56 15.19 8.20
C ILE A 105 -11.99 14.95 8.68
N PRO A 106 -12.69 13.90 8.14
CA PRO A 106 -14.02 13.55 8.59
C PRO A 106 -14.05 13.22 10.10
N ALA A 107 -15.14 13.60 10.78
CA ALA A 107 -15.29 13.46 12.23
C ALA A 107 -15.19 12.01 12.76
N GLN A 108 -15.38 11.03 11.90
CA GLN A 108 -15.21 9.60 12.21
C GLN A 108 -13.74 9.22 12.48
N TYR A 109 -12.79 10.01 11.98
CA TYR A 109 -11.37 9.76 12.18
C TYR A 109 -10.84 10.67 13.29
N GLY A 110 -10.28 10.06 14.32
CA GLY A 110 -9.68 10.78 15.45
C GLY A 110 -8.26 10.32 15.75
N GLY A 111 -7.62 10.97 16.74
CA GLY A 111 -6.34 10.55 17.30
C GLY A 111 -5.10 10.96 16.53
N ARG A 112 -5.23 11.57 15.33
CA ARG A 112 -4.13 12.13 14.54
C ARG A 112 -4.55 13.47 13.94
N ILE A 113 -3.58 14.38 13.77
CA ILE A 113 -3.85 15.78 13.45
C ILE A 113 -3.35 16.22 12.07
N SER A 114 -2.46 15.46 11.44
CA SER A 114 -1.84 15.85 10.17
C SER A 114 -2.60 15.31 8.96
N SER A 115 -2.74 14.00 8.88
CA SER A 115 -3.41 13.35 7.76
C SER A 115 -3.99 11.99 8.11
N ILE A 116 -4.89 11.51 7.25
CA ILE A 116 -5.41 10.14 7.27
C ILE A 116 -5.09 9.48 5.93
N LEU A 117 -4.41 8.34 5.99
CA LEU A 117 -4.21 7.46 4.86
C LEU A 117 -5.13 6.26 5.02
N ASP A 118 -6.18 6.20 4.21
CA ASP A 118 -7.14 5.09 4.18
C ASP A 118 -6.82 4.19 2.99
N VAL A 119 -6.32 2.99 3.29
CA VAL A 119 -5.99 1.96 2.31
C VAL A 119 -7.11 0.92 2.32
N ARG A 120 -7.75 0.72 1.17
CA ARG A 120 -8.82 -0.24 1.01
C ARG A 120 -8.34 -1.47 0.25
N MET A 121 -8.60 -2.63 0.81
CA MET A 121 -8.31 -3.91 0.17
C MET A 121 -9.36 -4.25 -0.88
N LYS A 122 -8.95 -5.05 -1.86
CA LYS A 122 -9.87 -5.73 -2.77
C LYS A 122 -10.79 -6.66 -1.99
N GLU A 123 -11.99 -6.84 -2.50
CA GLU A 123 -12.97 -7.77 -1.94
C GLU A 123 -12.85 -9.19 -2.52
N GLY A 124 -12.00 -9.33 -3.56
CA GLY A 124 -11.91 -10.56 -4.33
C GLY A 124 -12.94 -10.64 -5.45
N ASN A 125 -12.72 -11.57 -6.38
CA ASN A 125 -13.63 -11.79 -7.50
C ASN A 125 -14.72 -12.80 -7.11
N ASN A 126 -15.98 -12.38 -7.10
CA ASN A 126 -17.11 -13.26 -6.74
C ASN A 126 -17.64 -14.10 -7.91
N LYS A 127 -17.05 -13.99 -9.12
CA LYS A 127 -17.49 -14.71 -10.32
C LYS A 127 -16.49 -15.76 -10.77
N ASN A 128 -15.21 -15.40 -10.81
CA ASN A 128 -14.15 -16.22 -11.36
C ASN A 128 -12.96 -16.30 -10.40
N PHE A 129 -12.19 -17.39 -10.50
CA PHE A 129 -10.89 -17.45 -9.88
C PHE A 129 -9.88 -16.70 -10.73
N GLU A 130 -9.10 -15.84 -10.08
CA GLU A 130 -8.02 -15.11 -10.71
C GLU A 130 -6.74 -15.32 -9.88
N VAL A 131 -5.63 -15.48 -10.59
CA VAL A 131 -4.31 -15.59 -9.98
C VAL A 131 -3.41 -14.58 -10.65
N GLY A 132 -2.77 -13.76 -9.84
CA GLY A 132 -1.80 -12.78 -10.27
C GLY A 132 -0.52 -12.88 -9.44
N GLY A 133 0.53 -12.25 -9.92
CA GLY A 133 1.77 -12.21 -9.15
C GLY A 133 2.95 -11.79 -10.02
N GLY A 134 4.12 -11.81 -9.41
CA GLY A 134 5.35 -11.45 -10.09
C GLY A 134 6.58 -11.90 -9.33
N VAL A 135 7.65 -12.09 -10.08
CA VAL A 135 8.98 -12.34 -9.53
C VAL A 135 9.87 -11.19 -9.96
N GLY A 136 10.31 -10.42 -8.98
CA GLY A 136 11.27 -9.32 -9.15
C GLY A 136 12.66 -9.71 -8.67
N THR A 137 13.59 -8.77 -8.73
CA THR A 137 14.97 -9.00 -8.28
C THR A 137 15.08 -9.18 -6.76
N VAL A 138 14.23 -8.51 -5.98
CA VAL A 138 14.29 -8.50 -4.51
C VAL A 138 13.08 -9.19 -3.90
N PHE A 139 11.96 -9.31 -4.65
CA PHE A 139 10.69 -9.82 -4.15
C PHE A 139 10.05 -10.83 -5.08
N SER A 140 9.32 -11.76 -4.47
CA SER A 140 8.29 -12.53 -5.16
C SER A 140 6.95 -12.28 -4.48
N ARG A 141 5.90 -12.18 -5.27
CA ARG A 141 4.54 -11.95 -4.79
C ARG A 141 3.54 -12.83 -5.55
N ILE A 142 2.47 -13.19 -4.89
CA ILE A 142 1.36 -13.94 -5.46
C ILE A 142 0.07 -13.45 -4.83
N ALA A 143 -0.97 -13.35 -5.63
CA ALA A 143 -2.33 -13.10 -5.16
C ALA A 143 -3.29 -14.06 -5.83
N ILE A 144 -4.22 -14.59 -5.06
CA ILE A 144 -5.27 -15.51 -5.51
C ILE A 144 -6.58 -14.93 -5.02
N GLU A 145 -7.51 -14.74 -5.92
CA GLU A 145 -8.85 -14.29 -5.57
C GLU A 145 -9.92 -15.14 -6.28
N GLY A 146 -11.08 -15.28 -5.66
CA GLY A 146 -12.14 -16.08 -6.23
C GLY A 146 -13.41 -16.15 -5.39
N PRO A 147 -14.46 -16.79 -5.94
CA PRO A 147 -15.70 -16.97 -5.23
C PRO A 147 -15.61 -18.04 -4.14
N MET A 148 -16.03 -17.71 -2.93
CA MET A 148 -16.39 -18.70 -1.90
C MET A 148 -17.79 -19.26 -2.16
N VAL A 149 -18.72 -18.36 -2.46
CA VAL A 149 -20.06 -18.67 -2.95
C VAL A 149 -20.30 -17.79 -4.16
N LYS A 150 -20.58 -18.41 -5.29
CA LYS A 150 -20.73 -17.71 -6.57
C LYS A 150 -21.73 -16.56 -6.45
N GLU A 151 -21.30 -15.37 -6.88
CA GLU A 151 -22.04 -14.10 -6.87
C GLU A 151 -22.44 -13.56 -5.48
N LYS A 152 -22.07 -14.25 -4.38
CA LYS A 152 -22.44 -13.83 -3.01
C LYS A 152 -21.24 -13.56 -2.12
N ALA A 153 -20.25 -14.44 -2.16
CA ALA A 153 -19.09 -14.33 -1.30
C ALA A 153 -17.80 -14.53 -2.07
N SER A 154 -16.79 -13.80 -1.71
CA SER A 154 -15.47 -13.83 -2.34
C SER A 154 -14.35 -13.84 -1.31
N PHE A 155 -13.16 -14.22 -1.74
CA PHE A 155 -11.96 -14.12 -0.97
C PHE A 155 -10.81 -13.58 -1.80
N ILE A 156 -9.84 -13.02 -1.12
CA ILE A 156 -8.51 -12.73 -1.65
C ILE A 156 -7.45 -13.19 -0.65
N LEU A 157 -6.44 -13.85 -1.17
CA LEU A 157 -5.25 -14.25 -0.44
C LEU A 157 -4.04 -13.74 -1.20
N ALA A 158 -3.22 -12.93 -0.57
CA ALA A 158 -2.03 -12.37 -1.19
C ALA A 158 -0.82 -12.58 -0.30
N GLY A 159 0.27 -13.04 -0.89
CA GLY A 159 1.54 -13.26 -0.22
C GLY A 159 2.67 -12.54 -0.93
N ARG A 160 3.63 -12.07 -0.15
CA ARG A 160 4.87 -11.45 -0.65
C ARG A 160 6.03 -11.89 0.22
N ARG A 161 7.18 -12.16 -0.39
CA ARG A 161 8.43 -12.49 0.30
C ARG A 161 9.59 -11.73 -0.33
N SER A 162 10.45 -11.17 0.51
CA SER A 162 11.73 -10.61 0.10
C SER A 162 12.86 -11.64 0.28
N TYR A 163 13.90 -11.53 -0.53
CA TYR A 163 15.12 -12.33 -0.42
C TYR A 163 16.37 -11.44 -0.55
N ALA A 164 16.30 -10.28 0.10
CA ALA A 164 17.38 -9.30 0.09
C ALA A 164 18.70 -9.86 0.64
N ASP A 165 18.65 -10.76 1.61
CA ASP A 165 19.79 -11.46 2.17
C ASP A 165 20.51 -12.34 1.13
N VAL A 166 19.77 -13.05 0.29
CA VAL A 166 20.34 -13.92 -0.77
C VAL A 166 21.09 -13.07 -1.80
N LEU A 167 20.54 -11.90 -2.15
CA LEU A 167 21.17 -10.99 -3.11
C LEU A 167 22.36 -10.27 -2.54
N ALA A 168 22.38 -9.99 -1.25
CA ALA A 168 23.46 -9.26 -0.60
C ALA A 168 24.68 -10.15 -0.26
N ARG A 169 24.50 -11.48 -0.14
CA ARG A 169 25.60 -12.42 0.17
C ARG A 169 26.84 -12.27 -0.67
N PRO A 170 26.80 -12.09 -2.00
CA PRO A 170 27.99 -11.92 -2.81
C PRO A 170 28.77 -10.61 -2.53
N PHE A 171 28.16 -9.66 -1.82
CA PHE A 171 28.71 -8.33 -1.58
C PHE A 171 29.10 -8.07 -0.11
N THR A 172 28.79 -8.98 0.79
CA THR A 172 29.04 -8.80 2.23
C THR A 172 29.11 -10.13 2.97
N ASP A 173 30.10 -10.27 3.83
CA ASP A 173 30.29 -11.44 4.71
C ASP A 173 29.34 -11.44 5.93
N ILE A 174 28.53 -10.38 6.10
CA ILE A 174 27.61 -10.26 7.24
C ILE A 174 26.64 -11.44 7.30
N PHE A 175 26.27 -11.99 6.15
CA PHE A 175 25.31 -13.09 6.04
C PHE A 175 25.96 -14.48 6.09
N ASP A 176 27.27 -14.58 6.05
CA ASP A 176 28.00 -15.86 6.11
C ASP A 176 27.92 -16.51 7.50
N ASN A 177 27.73 -15.68 8.53
CA ASN A 177 27.56 -16.13 9.92
C ASN A 177 26.12 -16.50 10.30
N GLY A 178 25.25 -16.75 9.31
CA GLY A 178 23.86 -17.14 9.54
C GLY A 178 22.90 -15.98 9.76
N ALA A 179 23.33 -14.72 9.61
CA ALA A 179 22.42 -13.61 9.59
C ALA A 179 21.52 -13.67 8.35
N ALA A 180 20.22 -13.37 8.53
CA ALA A 180 19.25 -13.35 7.44
C ALA A 180 18.46 -12.04 7.48
N LEU A 181 18.30 -11.40 6.34
CA LEU A 181 17.55 -10.16 6.19
C LEU A 181 16.45 -10.37 5.15
N TYR A 182 15.33 -10.86 5.61
CA TYR A 182 14.14 -11.08 4.78
C TYR A 182 12.88 -10.70 5.54
N PHE A 183 11.81 -10.48 4.82
CA PHE A 183 10.47 -10.40 5.38
C PHE A 183 9.47 -11.10 4.47
N TYR A 184 8.34 -11.42 5.02
CA TYR A 184 7.18 -11.91 4.28
C TYR A 184 5.92 -11.26 4.81
N ASP A 185 4.97 -11.06 3.93
CA ASP A 185 3.63 -10.58 4.25
C ASP A 185 2.61 -11.59 3.74
N LEU A 186 1.62 -11.84 4.54
CA LEU A 186 0.45 -12.61 4.16
C LEU A 186 -0.80 -11.80 4.48
N THR A 187 -1.62 -11.58 3.47
CA THR A 187 -2.86 -10.83 3.58
C THR A 187 -4.01 -11.70 3.12
N ALA A 188 -5.05 -11.80 3.93
CA ALA A 188 -6.26 -12.54 3.61
C ALA A 188 -7.50 -11.70 3.95
N LYS A 189 -8.48 -11.70 3.06
CA LYS A 189 -9.78 -11.08 3.27
C LYS A 189 -10.86 -11.96 2.69
N ALA A 190 -11.95 -12.11 3.42
CA ALA A 190 -13.17 -12.72 2.95
C ALA A 190 -14.31 -11.71 3.02
N ASN A 191 -15.17 -11.71 2.02
CA ASN A 191 -16.31 -10.82 1.92
C ASN A 191 -17.56 -11.64 1.63
N TRP A 192 -18.66 -11.29 2.34
CA TRP A 192 -19.94 -11.99 2.23
C TRP A 192 -21.05 -11.00 1.93
#